data_f1e1601b105b45ac53de0d8affe5d29d
#
_entry.id   f1e1601b105b45ac53de0d8affe5d29d
#
_cell.length_a   1.000
_cell.length_b   1.000
_cell.length_c   1.000
_cell.angle_alpha   90.00
_cell.angle_beta   90.00
_cell.angle_gamma   90.00
#
_symmetry.space_group_name_H-M   'P 1'
#
loop_
_entity.id
_entity.type
_entity.pdbx_description
1 polymer ?
#
loop_
_entity_poly.entity_id
_entity_poly.type
_entity_poly.pdbx_seq_one_letter_code
_entity_poly.pdbx_strand_id
1 'polypeptide(L)'
;MYTILVADDEKDVVSLLKDYLELKGYCVFTAYNGKEAIEQASRCPDLMLLDVNMPEADGFEVCRKIRDHVSCPILFLTARIEDADKIQGFASGGDDYILKPFSLEALGARIAAHIRRDHRCAVSSNVRFFGDTVINYTEKTVVCKDEPLDLTRKEYSIIELLSLNAGQVFDKERIYEKIWGYDAEGDSTVIAEHIRRIRAKLGKYGEDCHLGTVWGMGYKWIR
;
A
#
# COMPACT_ATOMS: atom_id res chain seq x y z
N MET A 1 -7.68 14.15 1.41
CA MET A 1 -7.97 14.79 0.12
C MET A 1 -6.94 14.23 -0.83
N TYR A 2 -7.34 13.61 -1.95
CA TYR A 2 -6.41 12.99 -2.89
C TYR A 2 -5.84 14.03 -3.86
N THR A 3 -4.58 13.82 -4.23
CA THR A 3 -3.83 14.69 -5.14
C THR A 3 -3.61 13.97 -6.47
N ILE A 4 -3.95 14.63 -7.58
CA ILE A 4 -3.79 14.09 -8.94
C ILE A 4 -2.81 14.97 -9.69
N LEU A 5 -1.81 14.37 -10.34
CA LEU A 5 -0.96 15.06 -11.30
C LEU A 5 -1.55 14.90 -12.71
N VAL A 6 -1.75 16.02 -13.39
CA VAL A 6 -2.17 16.07 -14.80
C VAL A 6 -1.03 16.63 -15.64
N ALA A 7 -0.52 15.85 -16.57
CA ALA A 7 0.55 16.26 -17.48
C ALA A 7 0.10 16.08 -18.94
N ASP A 8 0.04 17.19 -19.67
CA ASP A 8 -0.37 17.25 -21.07
C ASP A 8 0.19 18.56 -21.66
N ASP A 9 0.67 18.58 -22.89
CA ASP A 9 1.20 19.76 -23.54
C ASP A 9 0.11 20.72 -24.01
N GLU A 10 -1.12 20.21 -24.17
CA GLU A 10 -2.30 21.01 -24.51
C GLU A 10 -2.87 21.71 -23.27
N LYS A 11 -2.59 23.01 -23.11
CA LYS A 11 -3.03 23.81 -21.95
C LYS A 11 -4.54 23.78 -21.72
N ASP A 12 -5.31 23.72 -22.80
CA ASP A 12 -6.79 23.67 -22.73
C ASP A 12 -7.26 22.34 -22.13
N VAL A 13 -6.59 21.22 -22.46
CA VAL A 13 -6.85 19.89 -21.88
C VAL A 13 -6.50 19.89 -20.40
N VAL A 14 -5.34 20.42 -20.02
CA VAL A 14 -4.92 20.55 -18.62
C VAL A 14 -5.91 21.39 -17.82
N SER A 15 -6.33 22.56 -18.35
CA SER A 15 -7.30 23.42 -17.68
C SER A 15 -8.64 22.72 -17.50
N LEU A 16 -9.17 22.08 -18.54
CA LEU A 16 -10.43 21.35 -18.49
C LEU A 16 -10.39 20.20 -17.46
N LEU A 17 -9.30 19.43 -17.44
CA LEU A 17 -9.13 18.32 -16.50
C LEU A 17 -8.97 18.83 -15.06
N LYS A 18 -8.21 19.91 -14.87
CA LYS A 18 -8.05 20.53 -13.57
C LYS A 18 -9.39 20.98 -13.00
N ASP A 19 -10.15 21.79 -13.75
CA ASP A 19 -11.44 22.31 -13.30
C ASP A 19 -12.40 21.18 -12.95
N TYR A 20 -12.47 20.15 -13.80
CA TYR A 20 -13.30 18.96 -13.54
C TYR A 20 -12.90 18.21 -12.28
N LEU A 21 -11.60 17.96 -12.09
CA LEU A 21 -11.10 17.17 -10.94
C LEU A 21 -11.21 17.97 -9.63
N GLU A 22 -10.95 19.29 -9.66
CA GLU A 22 -11.15 20.15 -8.49
C GLU A 22 -12.63 20.22 -8.09
N LEU A 23 -13.56 20.26 -9.06
CA LEU A 23 -15.00 20.17 -8.80
C LEU A 23 -15.38 18.83 -8.13
N LYS A 24 -14.65 17.73 -8.43
CA LYS A 24 -14.84 16.43 -7.78
C LYS A 24 -14.14 16.31 -6.41
N GLY A 25 -13.47 17.36 -5.93
CA GLY A 25 -12.84 17.41 -4.61
C GLY A 25 -11.42 16.87 -4.55
N TYR A 26 -10.73 16.75 -5.71
CA TYR A 26 -9.31 16.41 -5.78
C TYR A 26 -8.44 17.68 -5.69
N CYS A 27 -7.20 17.54 -5.21
CA CYS A 27 -6.16 18.53 -5.38
C CYS A 27 -5.42 18.23 -6.69
N VAL A 28 -5.15 19.23 -7.54
CA VAL A 28 -4.55 18.99 -8.86
C VAL A 28 -3.21 19.71 -9.00
N PHE A 29 -2.17 18.93 -9.31
CA PHE A 29 -0.91 19.45 -9.82
C PHE A 29 -0.92 19.37 -11.35
N THR A 30 -0.30 20.34 -12.01
CA THR A 30 -0.26 20.41 -13.47
C THR A 30 1.18 20.41 -13.96
N ALA A 31 1.41 19.84 -15.14
CA ALA A 31 2.66 19.87 -15.89
C ALA A 31 2.34 19.99 -17.39
N TYR A 32 3.19 20.66 -18.15
CA TYR A 32 2.99 20.94 -19.57
C TYR A 32 4.05 20.29 -20.46
N ASN A 33 4.95 19.53 -19.89
CA ASN A 33 5.97 18.73 -20.55
C ASN A 33 6.48 17.62 -19.63
N GLY A 34 7.25 16.68 -20.19
CA GLY A 34 7.74 15.54 -19.42
C GLY A 34 8.69 15.90 -18.29
N LYS A 35 9.48 16.99 -18.41
CA LYS A 35 10.39 17.43 -17.36
C LYS A 35 9.62 17.96 -16.14
N GLU A 36 8.63 18.82 -16.37
CA GLU A 36 7.74 19.31 -15.32
C GLU A 36 6.99 18.15 -14.65
N ALA A 37 6.53 17.16 -15.44
CA ALA A 37 5.84 15.99 -14.91
C ALA A 37 6.74 15.20 -13.93
N ILE A 38 8.02 15.01 -14.25
CA ILE A 38 8.99 14.36 -13.35
C ILE A 38 9.19 15.18 -12.07
N GLU A 39 9.33 16.52 -12.19
CA GLU A 39 9.48 17.40 -11.03
C GLU A 39 8.25 17.33 -10.10
N GLN A 40 7.04 17.40 -10.66
CA GLN A 40 5.80 17.32 -9.90
C GLN A 40 5.55 15.93 -9.29
N ALA A 41 6.05 14.86 -9.91
CA ALA A 41 5.95 13.50 -9.37
C ALA A 41 6.65 13.37 -7.99
N SER A 42 7.69 14.17 -7.72
CA SER A 42 8.38 14.21 -6.42
C SER A 42 7.48 14.64 -5.26
N ARG A 43 6.33 15.26 -5.54
CA ARG A 43 5.33 15.68 -4.55
C ARG A 43 4.39 14.55 -4.12
N CYS A 44 4.68 13.32 -4.56
CA CYS A 44 3.94 12.10 -4.22
C CYS A 44 2.42 12.20 -4.49
N PRO A 45 1.98 12.41 -5.73
CA PRO A 45 0.56 12.39 -6.06
C PRO A 45 -0.05 11.00 -5.83
N ASP A 46 -1.35 10.95 -5.54
CA ASP A 46 -2.11 9.71 -5.37
C ASP A 46 -2.49 9.04 -6.70
N LEU A 47 -2.41 9.77 -7.81
CA LEU A 47 -2.63 9.26 -9.17
C LEU A 47 -2.02 10.22 -10.18
N MET A 48 -1.54 9.70 -11.30
CA MET A 48 -1.00 10.49 -12.41
C MET A 48 -1.78 10.24 -13.70
N LEU A 49 -2.13 11.33 -14.40
CA LEU A 49 -2.60 11.34 -15.78
C LEU A 49 -1.45 11.86 -16.64
N LEU A 50 -0.92 11.06 -17.53
CA LEU A 50 0.21 11.43 -18.40
C LEU A 50 -0.22 11.35 -19.86
N ASP A 51 -0.16 12.46 -20.59
CA ASP A 51 -0.23 12.39 -22.02
C ASP A 51 0.99 11.68 -22.60
N VAL A 52 0.76 10.85 -23.62
CA VAL A 52 1.85 10.11 -24.27
C VAL A 52 2.74 11.04 -25.07
N ASN A 53 2.17 12.04 -25.78
CA ASN A 53 2.89 12.87 -26.71
C ASN A 53 3.24 14.24 -26.12
N MET A 54 4.19 14.26 -25.16
CA MET A 54 4.66 15.53 -24.57
C MET A 54 6.06 15.89 -25.07
N PRO A 55 6.38 17.20 -25.14
CA PRO A 55 7.73 17.66 -25.43
C PRO A 55 8.71 17.35 -24.29
N GLU A 56 10.01 17.36 -24.61
CA GLU A 56 11.17 17.11 -23.74
C GLU A 56 11.31 15.65 -23.26
N ALA A 57 10.24 15.02 -22.86
CA ALA A 57 10.15 13.58 -22.57
C ALA A 57 8.71 13.12 -22.79
N ASP A 58 8.54 12.05 -23.53
CA ASP A 58 7.22 11.44 -23.73
C ASP A 58 6.68 10.79 -22.45
N GLY A 59 5.36 10.54 -22.39
CA GLY A 59 4.72 9.98 -21.20
C GLY A 59 5.30 8.62 -20.78
N PHE A 60 5.76 7.80 -21.72
CA PHE A 60 6.39 6.51 -21.44
C PHE A 60 7.79 6.67 -20.83
N GLU A 61 8.55 7.64 -21.32
CA GLU A 61 9.85 7.99 -20.73
C GLU A 61 9.71 8.54 -19.32
N VAL A 62 8.72 9.41 -19.09
CA VAL A 62 8.38 9.93 -17.76
C VAL A 62 8.07 8.74 -16.85
N CYS A 63 7.15 7.86 -17.25
CA CYS A 63 6.76 6.70 -16.47
C CYS A 63 7.98 5.81 -16.10
N ARG A 64 8.82 5.45 -17.07
CA ARG A 64 10.04 4.65 -16.80
C ARG A 64 10.99 5.31 -15.79
N LYS A 65 11.15 6.63 -15.86
CA LYS A 65 12.05 7.36 -14.95
C LYS A 65 11.53 7.46 -13.52
N ILE A 66 10.21 7.53 -13.35
CA ILE A 66 9.62 7.75 -12.03
C ILE A 66 9.13 6.46 -11.37
N ARG A 67 8.88 5.38 -12.13
CA ARG A 67 8.18 4.18 -11.63
C ARG A 67 8.84 3.52 -10.44
N ASP A 68 10.15 3.51 -10.36
CA ASP A 68 10.88 2.96 -9.21
C ASP A 68 10.75 3.83 -7.93
N HIS A 69 10.24 5.06 -8.07
CA HIS A 69 10.13 6.04 -7.00
C HIS A 69 8.67 6.35 -6.60
N VAL A 70 7.70 5.99 -7.44
CA VAL A 70 6.27 6.22 -7.17
C VAL A 70 5.49 4.91 -7.24
N SER A 71 4.59 4.69 -6.27
CA SER A 71 3.69 3.53 -6.23
C SER A 71 2.29 3.85 -6.76
N CYS A 72 1.95 5.13 -6.93
CA CYS A 72 0.62 5.55 -7.34
C CYS A 72 0.26 5.06 -8.75
N PRO A 73 -1.03 4.89 -9.07
CA PRO A 73 -1.49 4.55 -10.42
C PRO A 73 -1.11 5.63 -11.45
N ILE A 74 -0.61 5.17 -12.62
CA ILE A 74 -0.26 5.99 -13.77
C ILE A 74 -1.18 5.62 -14.92
N LEU A 75 -2.02 6.56 -15.36
CA LEU A 75 -2.95 6.42 -16.46
C LEU A 75 -2.48 7.24 -17.64
N PHE A 76 -2.27 6.61 -18.78
CA PHE A 76 -1.87 7.31 -20.00
C PHE A 76 -3.09 7.88 -20.74
N LEU A 77 -2.97 9.13 -21.20
CA LEU A 77 -3.88 9.77 -22.15
C LEU A 77 -3.25 9.63 -23.54
N THR A 78 -3.97 9.12 -24.53
CA THR A 78 -3.40 8.91 -25.87
C THR A 78 -4.43 9.11 -26.99
N ALA A 79 -3.99 9.70 -28.07
CA ALA A 79 -4.80 9.85 -29.29
C ALA A 79 -4.76 8.60 -30.19
N ARG A 80 -3.84 7.66 -29.97
CA ARG A 80 -3.65 6.47 -30.79
C ARG A 80 -3.62 5.21 -29.95
N ILE A 81 -4.25 4.15 -30.44
CA ILE A 81 -4.09 2.79 -29.94
C ILE A 81 -3.47 1.98 -31.07
N GLU A 82 -2.17 2.00 -31.20
CA GLU A 82 -1.47 0.90 -31.87
C GLU A 82 -1.17 -0.15 -30.80
N ASP A 83 -1.29 -1.43 -31.14
CA ASP A 83 -1.04 -2.51 -30.17
C ASP A 83 0.40 -2.47 -29.65
N ALA A 84 1.34 -1.93 -30.44
CA ALA A 84 2.71 -1.69 -30.04
C ALA A 84 2.83 -0.66 -28.89
N ASP A 85 2.04 0.42 -28.92
CA ASP A 85 2.06 1.47 -27.88
C ASP A 85 1.51 0.95 -26.56
N LYS A 86 0.48 0.10 -26.60
CA LYS A 86 -0.05 -0.55 -25.38
C LYS A 86 0.98 -1.46 -24.75
N ILE A 87 1.66 -2.29 -25.52
CA ILE A 87 2.70 -3.19 -25.04
C ILE A 87 3.85 -2.39 -24.42
N GLN A 88 4.26 -1.31 -25.08
CA GLN A 88 5.32 -0.43 -24.59
C GLN A 88 4.95 0.26 -23.28
N GLY A 89 3.72 0.72 -23.15
CA GLY A 89 3.28 1.42 -21.96
C GLY A 89 3.07 0.51 -20.76
N PHE A 90 2.49 -0.70 -20.93
CA PHE A 90 2.47 -1.67 -19.86
C PHE A 90 3.88 -2.13 -19.47
N ALA A 91 4.79 -2.26 -20.43
CA ALA A 91 6.20 -2.55 -20.17
C ALA A 91 6.91 -1.38 -19.45
N SER A 92 6.44 -0.14 -19.59
CA SER A 92 6.96 1.04 -18.86
C SER A 92 6.39 1.19 -17.44
N GLY A 93 5.41 0.35 -17.05
CA GLY A 93 4.83 0.34 -15.72
C GLY A 93 3.54 1.16 -15.56
N GLY A 94 2.85 1.51 -16.66
CA GLY A 94 1.53 2.14 -16.60
C GLY A 94 0.42 1.18 -16.19
N ASP A 95 -0.60 1.71 -15.54
CA ASP A 95 -1.71 0.94 -14.96
C ASP A 95 -2.98 0.93 -15.82
N ASP A 96 -3.22 1.95 -16.66
CA ASP A 96 -4.38 2.04 -17.58
C ASP A 96 -4.12 3.00 -18.74
N TYR A 97 -5.00 2.92 -19.77
CA TYR A 97 -5.00 3.76 -20.95
C TYR A 97 -6.35 4.40 -21.17
N ILE A 98 -6.35 5.67 -21.51
CA ILE A 98 -7.53 6.46 -21.82
C ILE A 98 -7.36 7.08 -23.18
N LEU A 99 -8.24 6.67 -24.11
CA LEU A 99 -8.19 7.14 -25.48
C LEU A 99 -8.82 8.53 -25.61
N LYS A 100 -8.11 9.47 -26.23
CA LYS A 100 -8.65 10.76 -26.68
C LYS A 100 -9.43 10.57 -28.02
N PRO A 101 -10.65 11.15 -28.16
CA PRO A 101 -11.38 11.94 -27.19
C PRO A 101 -12.08 11.09 -26.13
N PHE A 102 -12.07 11.56 -24.87
CA PHE A 102 -12.68 10.83 -23.75
C PHE A 102 -13.83 11.63 -23.12
N SER A 103 -14.76 10.95 -22.50
CA SER A 103 -15.77 11.56 -21.63
C SER A 103 -15.16 11.86 -20.26
N LEU A 104 -15.36 13.07 -19.74
CA LEU A 104 -14.92 13.45 -18.39
C LEU A 104 -15.51 12.55 -17.32
N GLU A 105 -16.77 12.12 -17.51
CA GLU A 105 -17.43 11.21 -16.57
C GLU A 105 -16.78 9.82 -16.57
N ALA A 106 -16.46 9.28 -17.76
CA ALA A 106 -15.78 7.99 -17.87
C ALA A 106 -14.36 8.06 -17.29
N LEU A 107 -13.63 9.16 -17.54
CA LEU A 107 -12.34 9.41 -16.94
C LEU A 107 -12.43 9.47 -15.41
N GLY A 108 -13.35 10.26 -14.87
CA GLY A 108 -13.58 10.38 -13.43
C GLY A 108 -13.91 9.04 -12.76
N ALA A 109 -14.72 8.20 -13.41
CA ALA A 109 -15.03 6.85 -12.91
C ALA A 109 -13.80 5.95 -12.85
N ARG A 110 -12.90 6.00 -13.87
CA ARG A 110 -11.63 5.26 -13.89
C ARG A 110 -10.68 5.74 -12.80
N ILE A 111 -10.49 7.05 -12.66
CA ILE A 111 -9.67 7.65 -11.60
C ILE A 111 -10.15 7.17 -10.21
N ALA A 112 -11.44 7.28 -9.94
CA ALA A 112 -12.02 6.84 -8.68
C ALA A 112 -11.83 5.33 -8.44
N ALA A 113 -11.90 4.51 -9.49
CA ALA A 113 -11.66 3.07 -9.41
C ALA A 113 -10.20 2.74 -9.09
N HIS A 114 -9.22 3.43 -9.72
CA HIS A 114 -7.80 3.23 -9.46
C HIS A 114 -7.41 3.68 -8.06
N ILE A 115 -7.80 4.88 -7.62
CA ILE A 115 -7.57 5.37 -6.26
C ILE A 115 -8.15 4.41 -5.23
N ARG A 116 -9.38 3.93 -5.42
CA ARG A 116 -10.01 2.96 -4.52
C ARG A 116 -9.27 1.62 -4.49
N ARG A 117 -8.75 1.14 -5.63
CA ARG A 117 -7.97 -0.11 -5.73
C ARG A 117 -6.65 0.02 -4.99
N ASP A 118 -5.94 1.14 -5.20
CA ASP A 118 -4.67 1.40 -4.55
C ASP A 118 -4.83 1.49 -3.03
N HIS A 119 -5.85 2.19 -2.56
CA HIS A 119 -6.22 2.20 -1.14
C HIS A 119 -6.58 0.82 -0.58
N ARG A 120 -7.28 -0.01 -1.34
CA ARG A 120 -7.57 -1.39 -0.91
C ARG A 120 -6.30 -2.22 -0.81
N CYS A 121 -5.36 -2.06 -1.74
CA CYS A 121 -4.06 -2.72 -1.65
C CYS A 121 -3.24 -2.21 -0.46
N ALA A 122 -3.23 -0.90 -0.18
CA ALA A 122 -2.58 -0.32 0.98
C ALA A 122 -3.24 -0.76 2.30
N VAL A 123 -4.58 -0.82 2.35
CA VAL A 123 -5.34 -1.33 3.51
C VAL A 123 -5.20 -2.84 3.63
N SER A 124 -5.21 -3.61 2.53
CA SER A 124 -5.04 -5.06 2.55
C SER A 124 -3.60 -5.48 2.89
N SER A 125 -2.58 -4.64 2.64
CA SER A 125 -1.21 -4.90 3.09
C SER A 125 -1.07 -4.80 4.62
N ASN A 126 -1.98 -4.11 5.28
CA ASN A 126 -2.03 -3.95 6.72
C ASN A 126 -2.97 -4.94 7.42
N VAL A 127 -3.62 -5.83 6.68
CA VAL A 127 -4.46 -6.92 7.23
C VAL A 127 -3.92 -8.25 6.73
N ARG A 128 -3.67 -9.17 7.65
CA ARG A 128 -3.26 -10.55 7.31
C ARG A 128 -4.23 -11.56 7.86
N PHE A 129 -4.45 -12.60 7.08
CA PHE A 129 -5.31 -13.74 7.41
C PHE A 129 -4.44 -14.96 7.71
N PHE A 130 -4.70 -15.60 8.83
CA PHE A 130 -4.08 -16.85 9.27
C PHE A 130 -5.20 -17.79 9.73
N GLY A 131 -5.67 -18.67 8.82
CA GLY A 131 -6.87 -19.44 9.09
C GLY A 131 -8.06 -18.53 9.41
N ASP A 132 -8.73 -18.77 10.53
CA ASP A 132 -9.82 -17.94 11.03
C ASP A 132 -9.35 -16.73 11.87
N THR A 133 -8.03 -16.50 11.95
CA THR A 133 -7.44 -15.35 12.66
C THR A 133 -7.13 -14.24 11.68
N VAL A 134 -7.66 -13.04 11.92
CA VAL A 134 -7.44 -11.82 11.14
C VAL A 134 -6.69 -10.81 12.00
N ILE A 135 -5.55 -10.33 11.51
CA ILE A 135 -4.73 -9.31 12.20
C ILE A 135 -4.78 -8.02 11.38
N ASN A 136 -5.32 -6.94 11.96
CA ASN A 136 -5.29 -5.60 11.38
C ASN A 136 -4.19 -4.78 12.07
N TYR A 137 -3.10 -4.53 11.36
CA TYR A 137 -1.95 -3.82 11.89
C TYR A 137 -2.16 -2.31 12.00
N THR A 138 -3.08 -1.74 11.22
CA THR A 138 -3.43 -0.31 11.29
C THR A 138 -4.26 -0.02 12.53
N GLU A 139 -5.30 -0.82 12.76
CA GLU A 139 -6.20 -0.66 13.91
C GLU A 139 -5.67 -1.33 15.18
N LYS A 140 -4.58 -2.11 15.05
CA LYS A 140 -3.97 -2.90 16.13
C LYS A 140 -4.96 -3.85 16.79
N THR A 141 -5.76 -4.54 15.97
CA THR A 141 -6.76 -5.50 16.40
C THR A 141 -6.45 -6.89 15.89
N VAL A 142 -6.86 -7.90 16.65
CA VAL A 142 -6.86 -9.31 16.25
C VAL A 142 -8.27 -9.84 16.43
N VAL A 143 -8.79 -10.48 15.40
CA VAL A 143 -10.13 -11.09 15.38
C VAL A 143 -9.98 -12.58 15.10
N CYS A 144 -10.65 -13.43 15.87
CA CYS A 144 -10.69 -14.86 15.66
C CYS A 144 -12.13 -15.33 15.52
N LYS A 145 -12.49 -15.95 14.39
CA LYS A 145 -13.88 -16.39 14.11
C LYS A 145 -14.90 -15.27 14.32
N ASP A 146 -14.63 -14.12 13.74
CA ASP A 146 -15.43 -12.90 13.82
C ASP A 146 -15.56 -12.26 15.23
N GLU A 147 -14.85 -12.79 16.23
CA GLU A 147 -14.83 -12.26 17.59
C GLU A 147 -13.51 -11.51 17.86
N PRO A 148 -13.55 -10.28 18.37
CA PRO A 148 -12.34 -9.53 18.71
C PRO A 148 -11.62 -10.16 19.91
N LEU A 149 -10.30 -10.31 19.79
CA LEU A 149 -9.45 -10.82 20.87
C LEU A 149 -9.10 -9.67 21.83
N ASP A 150 -9.46 -9.83 23.10
CA ASP A 150 -9.06 -8.87 24.14
C ASP A 150 -7.57 -9.06 24.49
N LEU A 151 -6.71 -8.23 23.88
CA LEU A 151 -5.25 -8.28 24.04
C LEU A 151 -4.74 -7.03 24.76
N THR A 152 -3.81 -7.25 25.67
CA THR A 152 -3.03 -6.12 26.21
C THR A 152 -2.10 -5.58 25.12
N ARG A 153 -1.65 -4.33 25.29
CA ARG A 153 -0.73 -3.67 24.32
C ARG A 153 0.54 -4.51 24.06
N LYS A 154 1.10 -5.15 25.09
CA LYS A 154 2.31 -5.99 24.96
C LYS A 154 2.03 -7.31 24.26
N GLU A 155 0.90 -7.94 24.53
CA GLU A 155 0.46 -9.16 23.83
C GLU A 155 0.23 -8.88 22.34
N TYR A 156 -0.45 -7.79 22.01
CA TYR A 156 -0.60 -7.36 20.61
C TYR A 156 0.77 -7.15 19.94
N SER A 157 1.69 -6.42 20.59
CA SER A 157 3.02 -6.16 20.02
C SER A 157 3.83 -7.44 19.77
N ILE A 158 3.66 -8.48 20.59
CA ILE A 158 4.27 -9.80 20.37
C ILE A 158 3.67 -10.47 19.13
N ILE A 159 2.32 -10.48 19.02
CA ILE A 159 1.63 -11.02 17.85
C ILE A 159 2.06 -10.28 16.58
N GLU A 160 2.07 -8.95 16.61
CA GLU A 160 2.50 -8.11 15.48
C GLU A 160 3.93 -8.45 15.04
N LEU A 161 4.89 -8.47 15.97
CA LEU A 161 6.28 -8.80 15.66
C LEU A 161 6.42 -10.18 14.99
N LEU A 162 5.78 -11.19 15.56
CA LEU A 162 5.94 -12.57 15.09
C LEU A 162 5.16 -12.81 13.80
N SER A 163 3.94 -12.27 13.66
CA SER A 163 3.10 -12.46 12.47
C SER A 163 3.59 -11.68 11.24
N LEU A 164 4.17 -10.50 11.43
CA LEU A 164 4.84 -9.76 10.34
C LEU A 164 6.04 -10.53 9.79
N ASN A 165 6.69 -11.34 10.64
CA ASN A 165 7.85 -12.17 10.29
C ASN A 165 7.50 -13.67 10.35
N ALA A 166 6.33 -14.05 9.84
CA ALA A 166 5.83 -15.42 9.92
C ALA A 166 6.83 -16.44 9.35
N GLY A 167 7.12 -17.46 10.15
CA GLY A 167 8.13 -18.50 9.86
C GLY A 167 9.52 -18.22 10.47
N GLN A 168 9.84 -16.96 10.80
CA GLN A 168 11.11 -16.62 11.44
C GLN A 168 11.05 -16.92 12.94
N VAL A 169 12.13 -17.48 13.49
CA VAL A 169 12.28 -17.74 14.92
C VAL A 169 12.88 -16.52 15.62
N PHE A 170 12.30 -16.13 16.73
CA PHE A 170 12.80 -15.08 17.62
C PHE A 170 13.05 -15.68 19.01
N ASP A 171 14.25 -15.51 19.53
CA ASP A 171 14.57 -15.82 20.92
C ASP A 171 13.88 -14.83 21.87
N LYS A 172 13.88 -15.15 23.17
CA LYS A 172 13.19 -14.34 24.19
C LYS A 172 13.81 -12.97 24.35
N GLU A 173 15.14 -12.91 24.30
CA GLU A 173 15.92 -11.70 24.43
C GLU A 173 15.58 -10.72 23.29
N ARG A 174 15.59 -11.20 22.06
CA ARG A 174 15.28 -10.39 20.88
C ARG A 174 13.82 -9.90 20.86
N ILE A 175 12.86 -10.73 21.33
CA ILE A 175 11.46 -10.30 21.48
C ILE A 175 11.39 -9.21 22.54
N TYR A 176 12.06 -9.40 23.67
CA TYR A 176 12.08 -8.45 24.78
C TYR A 176 12.64 -7.10 24.33
N GLU A 177 13.85 -7.06 23.75
CA GLU A 177 14.50 -5.86 23.24
C GLU A 177 13.62 -5.08 22.25
N LYS A 178 13.00 -5.79 21.29
CA LYS A 178 12.16 -5.12 20.28
C LYS A 178 10.87 -4.50 20.85
N ILE A 179 10.34 -5.02 21.94
CA ILE A 179 9.02 -4.61 22.46
C ILE A 179 9.17 -3.72 23.71
N TRP A 180 10.19 -3.92 24.51
CA TRP A 180 10.45 -3.10 25.72
C TRP A 180 11.55 -2.07 25.53
N GLY A 181 12.42 -2.24 24.54
CA GLY A 181 13.58 -1.38 24.28
C GLY A 181 14.85 -1.92 24.93
N TYR A 182 16.00 -1.47 24.46
CA TYR A 182 17.32 -1.89 24.94
C TYR A 182 17.60 -1.47 26.38
N ASP A 183 17.03 -0.35 26.84
CA ASP A 183 17.27 0.22 28.18
C ASP A 183 16.25 -0.26 29.23
N ALA A 184 15.44 -1.27 28.90
CA ALA A 184 14.43 -1.77 29.83
C ALA A 184 15.07 -2.67 30.90
N GLU A 185 14.95 -2.30 32.18
CA GLU A 185 15.47 -3.00 33.35
C GLU A 185 14.70 -4.31 33.70
N GLY A 186 14.26 -5.06 32.73
CA GLY A 186 13.48 -6.28 32.93
C GLY A 186 14.16 -7.53 32.36
N ASP A 187 13.56 -8.70 32.68
CA ASP A 187 14.05 -9.99 32.25
C ASP A 187 13.21 -10.55 31.10
N SER A 188 13.84 -11.13 30.10
CA SER A 188 13.23 -11.81 28.96
C SER A 188 12.33 -13.01 29.36
N THR A 189 12.42 -13.49 30.61
CA THR A 189 11.57 -14.57 31.16
C THR A 189 10.08 -14.22 31.12
N VAL A 190 9.70 -12.94 31.16
CA VAL A 190 8.30 -12.49 31.05
C VAL A 190 7.68 -12.85 29.70
N ILE A 191 8.49 -13.06 28.67
CA ILE A 191 8.01 -13.44 27.33
C ILE A 191 7.25 -14.77 27.37
N ALA A 192 7.76 -15.75 28.12
CA ALA A 192 7.10 -17.04 28.21
C ALA A 192 5.66 -16.93 28.79
N GLU A 193 5.47 -16.05 29.76
CA GLU A 193 4.15 -15.82 30.35
C GLU A 193 3.23 -15.08 29.39
N HIS A 194 3.71 -14.09 28.65
CA HIS A 194 2.92 -13.42 27.62
C HIS A 194 2.51 -14.41 26.51
N ILE A 195 3.43 -15.24 26.04
CA ILE A 195 3.14 -16.30 25.05
C ILE A 195 2.06 -17.27 25.56
N ARG A 196 2.17 -17.70 26.82
CA ARG A 196 1.16 -18.57 27.46
C ARG A 196 -0.22 -17.90 27.46
N ARG A 197 -0.30 -16.61 27.81
CA ARG A 197 -1.57 -15.84 27.83
C ARG A 197 -2.14 -15.67 26.42
N ILE A 198 -1.32 -15.33 25.45
CA ILE A 198 -1.74 -15.21 24.05
C ILE A 198 -2.32 -16.55 23.56
N ARG A 199 -1.62 -17.67 23.80
CA ARG A 199 -2.11 -19.01 23.45
C ARG A 199 -3.43 -19.34 24.13
N ALA A 200 -3.58 -19.02 25.40
CA ALA A 200 -4.84 -19.25 26.11
C ALA A 200 -6.01 -18.45 25.52
N LYS A 201 -5.75 -17.26 24.98
CA LYS A 201 -6.75 -16.43 24.30
C LYS A 201 -7.08 -16.95 22.91
N LEU A 202 -6.08 -17.26 22.09
CA LEU A 202 -6.25 -17.88 20.78
C LEU A 202 -6.90 -19.27 20.86
N GLY A 203 -6.52 -20.06 21.86
CA GLY A 203 -7.02 -21.43 22.09
C GLY A 203 -8.50 -21.51 22.37
N LYS A 204 -9.13 -20.42 22.88
CA LYS A 204 -10.61 -20.35 23.01
C LYS A 204 -11.31 -20.52 21.66
N TYR A 205 -10.63 -20.19 20.58
CA TYR A 205 -11.13 -20.26 19.20
C TYR A 205 -10.48 -21.40 18.40
N GLY A 206 -9.57 -22.20 19.01
CA GLY A 206 -8.83 -23.25 18.33
C GLY A 206 -7.66 -22.78 17.48
N GLU A 207 -7.23 -21.50 17.66
CA GLU A 207 -6.21 -20.81 16.83
C GLU A 207 -4.84 -20.70 17.53
N ASP A 208 -4.62 -21.42 18.63
CA ASP A 208 -3.34 -21.40 19.37
C ASP A 208 -2.16 -22.02 18.62
N CYS A 209 -2.44 -22.79 17.58
CA CYS A 209 -1.42 -23.39 16.71
C CYS A 209 -0.56 -22.37 15.96
N HIS A 210 -1.06 -21.14 15.75
CA HIS A 210 -0.29 -20.10 15.07
C HIS A 210 0.96 -19.64 15.83
N LEU A 211 1.01 -19.86 17.15
CA LEU A 211 2.14 -19.46 17.98
C LEU A 211 3.02 -20.68 18.34
N GLY A 212 3.98 -20.99 17.47
CA GLY A 212 4.87 -22.14 17.64
C GLY A 212 6.03 -21.90 18.59
N THR A 213 6.42 -22.94 19.35
CA THR A 213 7.69 -22.98 20.11
C THR A 213 8.72 -23.75 19.28
N VAL A 214 9.92 -23.20 19.17
CA VAL A 214 11.11 -23.91 18.67
C VAL A 214 12.01 -24.15 19.87
N TRP A 215 12.06 -25.41 20.33
CA TRP A 215 12.77 -25.78 21.55
C TRP A 215 14.24 -25.34 21.54
N GLY A 216 14.66 -24.69 22.59
CA GLY A 216 16.00 -24.15 22.73
C GLY A 216 16.31 -22.89 21.90
N MET A 217 15.37 -22.42 21.02
CA MET A 217 15.62 -21.32 20.10
C MET A 217 14.62 -20.15 20.27
N GLY A 218 13.38 -20.40 20.73
CA GLY A 218 12.41 -19.33 20.92
C GLY A 218 11.02 -19.60 20.33
N TYR A 219 10.42 -18.57 19.75
CA TYR A 219 9.04 -18.58 19.26
C TYR A 219 8.96 -18.10 17.81
N LYS A 220 7.96 -18.58 17.09
CA LYS A 220 7.64 -18.15 15.73
C LYS A 220 6.13 -18.10 15.50
N TRP A 221 5.70 -17.31 14.53
CA TRP A 221 4.35 -17.39 13.98
C TRP A 221 4.32 -18.44 12.86
N ILE A 222 3.37 -19.35 12.93
CA ILE A 222 3.15 -20.41 11.92
C ILE A 222 2.14 -19.86 10.90
N ARG A 223 2.42 -20.09 9.62
CA ARG A 223 1.53 -19.70 8.51
C ARG A 223 0.33 -20.61 8.40
#